data_d5f3527d7e55edced90a4d119bd30161
#
_entry.id   d5f3527d7e55edced90a4d119bd30161
#
_cell.length_a   1.000
_cell.length_b   1.000
_cell.length_c   1.000
_cell.angle_alpha   90.00
_cell.angle_beta   90.00
_cell.angle_gamma   90.00
#
_symmetry.space_group_name_H-M   'P 1'
#
loop_
_entity.id
_entity.type
_entity.pdbx_description
1 polymer ?
#
loop_
_entity_poly.entity_id
_entity_poly.type
_entity_poly.pdbx_seq_one_letter_code
_entity_poly.pdbx_strand_id
1 'polypeptide(L)'
;MTIKMNKILITGGAGFIGSNLCDYFIAKGDHITVLDNFATGFRHNIEHLFEHPNFALIEGDIRDLETCRQACEGQDYILHQAALGSVPRSINDPITTNDVNAGGFLNMLVAARDAKVKRLVYAASSSTYGDSEALPKVEDVIGKPLSPYAITKYANELYADVFSKTYGLECIGLRYFNVFGRRQTPNGAYAAVIPKFVIQLMNHESPVINGTGDYSRDFTYIDNVIQMNEKAMLAENPAALNTVYNTAVGDRTTLNLLVQYLKEYLSLYDPQIEKVEIIHGPQRVGDIPHSLASVDKAKQLLNYRPSHDIKAGLKEAVEWYWSNLK
;
A
#
# COMPACT_ATOMS: atom_id res chain seq x y z
N MET A 1 16.45 21.75 20.43
CA MET A 1 15.65 20.55 20.68
C MET A 1 16.32 19.40 19.97
N THR A 2 16.80 18.40 20.68
CA THR A 2 17.33 17.18 20.07
C THR A 2 16.15 16.45 19.42
N ILE A 3 16.14 16.33 18.09
CA ILE A 3 15.12 15.55 17.38
C ILE A 3 15.28 14.11 17.88
N LYS A 4 14.27 13.56 18.55
CA LYS A 4 14.29 12.17 18.99
C LYS A 4 14.22 11.30 17.73
N MET A 5 15.27 10.57 17.42
CA MET A 5 15.28 9.55 16.37
C MET A 5 14.44 8.36 16.85
N ASN A 6 13.51 7.92 16.01
CA ASN A 6 12.68 6.73 16.27
C ASN A 6 13.36 5.49 15.71
N LYS A 7 13.12 4.35 16.33
CA LYS A 7 13.48 3.02 15.80
C LYS A 7 12.23 2.40 15.21
N ILE A 8 12.24 2.18 13.90
CA ILE A 8 11.06 1.78 13.13
C ILE A 8 11.34 0.45 12.43
N LEU A 9 10.55 -0.57 12.74
CA LEU A 9 10.52 -1.81 11.95
C LEU A 9 9.58 -1.62 10.77
N ILE A 10 10.07 -1.87 9.56
CA ILE A 10 9.25 -1.91 8.33
C ILE A 10 9.27 -3.34 7.80
N THR A 11 8.18 -4.07 7.96
CA THR A 11 8.05 -5.40 7.33
C THR A 11 7.61 -5.24 5.87
N GLY A 12 8.12 -6.10 4.98
CA GLY A 12 7.91 -5.90 3.55
C GLY A 12 8.65 -4.67 3.01
N GLY A 13 9.78 -4.31 3.62
CA GLY A 13 10.56 -3.12 3.30
C GLY A 13 11.21 -3.14 1.91
N ALA A 14 11.40 -4.32 1.29
CA ALA A 14 11.89 -4.45 -0.08
C ALA A 14 10.75 -4.36 -1.13
N GLY A 15 9.49 -4.29 -0.70
CA GLY A 15 8.32 -4.13 -1.55
C GLY A 15 8.13 -2.68 -2.03
N PHE A 16 7.10 -2.48 -2.86
CA PHE A 16 6.75 -1.17 -3.42
C PHE A 16 6.54 -0.10 -2.31
N ILE A 17 5.59 -0.30 -1.41
CA ILE A 17 5.26 0.69 -0.37
C ILE A 17 6.38 0.74 0.67
N GLY A 18 6.85 -0.42 1.14
CA GLY A 18 7.85 -0.50 2.19
C GLY A 18 9.16 0.21 1.86
N SER A 19 9.68 0.07 0.62
CA SER A 19 10.92 0.70 0.20
C SER A 19 10.82 2.23 0.14
N ASN A 20 9.65 2.76 -0.24
CA ASN A 20 9.40 4.20 -0.19
C ASN A 20 9.33 4.74 1.24
N LEU A 21 8.77 3.95 2.18
CA LEU A 21 8.79 4.29 3.61
C LEU A 21 10.21 4.25 4.16
N CYS A 22 11.05 3.29 3.77
CA CYS A 22 12.46 3.22 4.17
C CYS A 22 13.20 4.51 3.80
N ASP A 23 13.13 4.93 2.54
CA ASP A 23 13.77 6.16 2.08
C ASP A 23 13.30 7.39 2.85
N TYR A 24 11.99 7.50 3.04
CA TYR A 24 11.40 8.65 3.71
C TYR A 24 11.89 8.80 5.16
N PHE A 25 11.85 7.72 5.93
CA PHE A 25 12.22 7.79 7.35
C PHE A 25 13.74 7.84 7.55
N ILE A 26 14.54 7.19 6.69
CA ILE A 26 16.00 7.37 6.67
C ILE A 26 16.35 8.83 6.41
N ALA A 27 15.72 9.47 5.43
CA ALA A 27 15.95 10.90 5.14
C ALA A 27 15.56 11.83 6.29
N LYS A 28 14.65 11.39 7.18
CA LYS A 28 14.30 12.09 8.42
C LYS A 28 15.27 11.85 9.58
N GLY A 29 16.23 10.93 9.41
CA GLY A 29 17.21 10.57 10.43
C GLY A 29 16.76 9.45 11.38
N ASP A 30 15.61 8.82 11.14
CA ASP A 30 15.14 7.68 11.93
C ASP A 30 16.00 6.43 11.67
N HIS A 31 16.01 5.49 12.61
CA HIS A 31 16.63 4.17 12.45
C HIS A 31 15.63 3.17 11.90
N ILE A 32 15.95 2.56 10.78
CA ILE A 32 15.07 1.62 10.09
C ILE A 32 15.63 0.20 10.15
N THR A 33 14.80 -0.70 10.65
CA THR A 33 15.01 -2.14 10.52
C THR A 33 14.00 -2.67 9.51
N VAL A 34 14.47 -3.37 8.48
CA VAL A 34 13.61 -4.04 7.49
C VAL A 34 13.54 -5.52 7.83
N LEU A 35 12.32 -6.09 7.80
CA LEU A 35 12.09 -7.55 7.76
C LEU A 35 11.43 -7.89 6.42
N ASP A 36 12.13 -8.66 5.58
CA ASP A 36 11.63 -9.07 4.25
C ASP A 36 12.22 -10.43 3.86
N ASN A 37 11.44 -11.29 3.22
CA ASN A 37 11.90 -12.57 2.67
C ASN A 37 12.10 -12.54 1.15
N PHE A 38 11.95 -11.38 0.53
CA PHE A 38 12.05 -11.14 -0.91
C PHE A 38 11.12 -11.98 -1.79
N ALA A 39 10.04 -12.54 -1.23
CA ALA A 39 9.07 -13.33 -2.01
C ALA A 39 8.36 -12.49 -3.09
N THR A 40 8.15 -11.21 -2.84
CA THR A 40 7.51 -10.25 -3.78
C THR A 40 8.21 -8.90 -3.82
N GLY A 41 9.08 -8.63 -2.87
CA GLY A 41 9.98 -7.47 -2.85
C GLY A 41 11.25 -7.74 -3.64
N PHE A 42 11.97 -6.68 -3.98
CA PHE A 42 13.22 -6.76 -4.74
C PHE A 42 14.36 -6.11 -3.97
N ARG A 43 15.51 -6.80 -3.91
CA ARG A 43 16.70 -6.32 -3.21
C ARG A 43 17.16 -4.95 -3.74
N HIS A 44 17.08 -4.72 -5.05
CA HIS A 44 17.44 -3.44 -5.67
C HIS A 44 16.61 -2.25 -5.19
N ASN A 45 15.42 -2.47 -4.60
CA ASN A 45 14.61 -1.38 -4.05
C ASN A 45 15.22 -0.74 -2.79
N ILE A 46 16.10 -1.46 -2.08
CA ILE A 46 16.68 -1.03 -0.80
C ILE A 46 18.21 -1.17 -0.73
N GLU A 47 18.87 -1.71 -1.74
CA GLU A 47 20.33 -1.96 -1.71
C GLU A 47 21.17 -0.68 -1.51
N HIS A 48 20.67 0.47 -1.97
CA HIS A 48 21.29 1.78 -1.76
C HIS A 48 21.32 2.20 -0.28
N LEU A 49 20.56 1.53 0.60
CA LEU A 49 20.52 1.79 2.04
C LEU A 49 21.44 0.86 2.84
N PHE A 50 22.04 -0.20 2.25
CA PHE A 50 22.77 -1.22 3.00
C PHE A 50 23.96 -0.68 3.77
N GLU A 51 24.64 0.34 3.25
CA GLU A 51 25.77 0.98 3.92
C GLU A 51 25.35 2.18 4.80
N HIS A 52 24.04 2.46 4.88
CA HIS A 52 23.58 3.58 5.67
C HIS A 52 23.60 3.25 7.19
N PRO A 53 24.20 4.08 8.07
CA PRO A 53 24.39 3.78 9.49
C PRO A 53 23.08 3.57 10.26
N ASN A 54 21.97 4.11 9.78
CA ASN A 54 20.64 3.98 10.40
C ASN A 54 19.80 2.90 9.74
N PHE A 55 20.37 2.01 8.94
CA PHE A 55 19.63 0.95 8.26
C PHE A 55 20.12 -0.44 8.69
N ALA A 56 19.18 -1.35 8.93
CA ALA A 56 19.43 -2.76 9.17
C ALA A 56 18.44 -3.62 8.38
N LEU A 57 18.91 -4.76 7.87
CA LEU A 57 18.09 -5.74 7.17
C LEU A 57 18.11 -7.08 7.93
N ILE A 58 16.93 -7.60 8.20
CA ILE A 58 16.69 -8.98 8.64
C ILE A 58 16.01 -9.70 7.47
N GLU A 59 16.73 -10.62 6.84
CA GLU A 59 16.16 -11.48 5.80
C GLU A 59 15.40 -12.64 6.48
N GLY A 60 14.08 -12.61 6.42
CA GLY A 60 13.25 -13.58 7.13
C GLY A 60 11.76 -13.47 6.82
N ASP A 61 11.00 -14.45 7.29
CA ASP A 61 9.58 -14.60 6.99
C ASP A 61 8.72 -14.31 8.21
N ILE A 62 7.68 -13.48 8.04
CA ILE A 62 6.73 -13.17 9.12
C ILE A 62 5.93 -14.38 9.62
N ARG A 63 5.92 -15.49 8.88
CA ARG A 63 5.34 -16.76 9.34
C ARG A 63 6.15 -17.41 10.45
N ASP A 64 7.41 -17.05 10.60
CA ASP A 64 8.25 -17.50 11.71
C ASP A 64 8.19 -16.52 12.87
N LEU A 65 7.60 -16.97 13.99
CA LEU A 65 7.40 -16.13 15.18
C LEU A 65 8.73 -15.67 15.82
N GLU A 66 9.77 -16.51 15.80
CA GLU A 66 11.06 -16.14 16.41
C GLU A 66 11.75 -15.04 15.60
N THR A 67 11.68 -15.13 14.28
CA THR A 67 12.13 -14.04 13.38
C THR A 67 11.36 -12.74 13.65
N CYS A 68 10.03 -12.82 13.84
CA CYS A 68 9.23 -11.65 14.21
C CYS A 68 9.65 -11.05 15.56
N ARG A 69 9.93 -11.88 16.58
CA ARG A 69 10.41 -11.43 17.89
C ARG A 69 11.76 -10.72 17.80
N GLN A 70 12.71 -11.31 17.08
CA GLN A 70 14.01 -10.70 16.83
C GLN A 70 13.87 -9.35 16.14
N ALA A 71 12.99 -9.25 15.11
CA ALA A 71 12.80 -8.01 14.39
C ALA A 71 12.13 -6.91 15.23
N CYS A 72 11.25 -7.27 16.16
CA CYS A 72 10.54 -6.32 17.03
C CYS A 72 11.39 -5.83 18.21
N GLU A 73 12.51 -6.48 18.53
CA GLU A 73 13.32 -6.15 19.69
C GLU A 73 13.87 -4.71 19.62
N GLY A 74 13.55 -3.92 20.64
CA GLY A 74 14.03 -2.54 20.76
C GLY A 74 13.45 -1.53 19.78
N GLN A 75 12.40 -1.89 19.03
CA GLN A 75 11.71 -0.97 18.13
C GLN A 75 10.69 -0.10 18.87
N ASP A 76 10.60 1.17 18.49
CA ASP A 76 9.56 2.09 18.98
C ASP A 76 8.23 1.87 18.24
N TYR A 77 8.29 1.67 16.92
CA TYR A 77 7.14 1.56 16.02
C TYR A 77 7.31 0.43 15.01
N ILE A 78 6.17 -0.08 14.52
CA ILE A 78 6.13 -1.02 13.41
C ILE A 78 5.25 -0.46 12.29
N LEU A 79 5.78 -0.43 11.07
CA LEU A 79 5.01 -0.20 9.84
C LEU A 79 4.91 -1.55 9.09
N HIS A 80 3.79 -2.24 9.27
CA HIS A 80 3.62 -3.59 8.74
C HIS A 80 3.05 -3.54 7.31
N GLN A 81 3.92 -3.71 6.32
CA GLN A 81 3.58 -3.73 4.89
C GLN A 81 3.68 -5.14 4.28
N ALA A 82 4.33 -6.09 4.96
CA ALA A 82 4.50 -7.46 4.48
C ALA A 82 3.15 -8.16 4.28
N ALA A 83 2.88 -8.57 3.06
CA ALA A 83 1.70 -9.34 2.70
C ALA A 83 1.82 -9.89 1.27
N LEU A 84 1.10 -10.94 0.95
CA LEU A 84 0.83 -11.34 -0.42
C LEU A 84 -0.37 -10.54 -0.94
N GLY A 85 -0.09 -9.46 -1.67
CA GLY A 85 -1.10 -8.65 -2.37
C GLY A 85 -1.66 -9.39 -3.57
N SER A 86 -2.87 -9.04 -4.01
CA SER A 86 -3.56 -9.53 -5.22
C SER A 86 -4.73 -10.48 -4.94
N VAL A 87 -5.90 -10.04 -5.37
CA VAL A 87 -7.13 -10.84 -5.35
C VAL A 87 -6.99 -12.11 -6.20
N PRO A 88 -6.53 -12.06 -7.48
CA PRO A 88 -6.37 -13.27 -8.28
C PRO A 88 -5.39 -14.29 -7.68
N ARG A 89 -4.27 -13.84 -7.08
CA ARG A 89 -3.36 -14.74 -6.38
C ARG A 89 -4.07 -15.48 -5.26
N SER A 90 -4.84 -14.77 -4.44
CA SER A 90 -5.55 -15.38 -3.31
C SER A 90 -6.63 -16.38 -3.73
N ILE A 91 -7.21 -16.23 -4.92
CA ILE A 91 -8.14 -17.21 -5.50
C ILE A 91 -7.38 -18.47 -5.93
N ASN A 92 -6.21 -18.31 -6.54
CA ASN A 92 -5.39 -19.42 -7.01
C ASN A 92 -4.68 -20.17 -5.87
N ASP A 93 -4.24 -19.44 -4.83
CA ASP A 93 -3.57 -20.01 -3.66
C ASP A 93 -4.06 -19.33 -2.37
N PRO A 94 -5.24 -19.72 -1.88
CA PRO A 94 -5.83 -19.15 -0.66
C PRO A 94 -5.09 -19.55 0.61
N ILE A 95 -4.49 -20.75 0.65
CA ILE A 95 -3.80 -21.27 1.84
C ILE A 95 -2.56 -20.42 2.12
N THR A 96 -1.63 -20.33 1.17
CA THR A 96 -0.43 -19.50 1.36
C THR A 96 -0.77 -18.03 1.60
N THR A 97 -1.81 -17.50 0.92
CA THR A 97 -2.29 -16.13 1.16
C THR A 97 -2.76 -15.96 2.61
N ASN A 98 -3.50 -16.91 3.16
CA ASN A 98 -3.95 -16.86 4.56
C ASN A 98 -2.76 -16.97 5.53
N ASP A 99 -1.86 -17.92 5.31
CA ASP A 99 -0.72 -18.16 6.19
C ASP A 99 0.19 -16.94 6.30
N VAL A 100 0.44 -16.26 5.19
CA VAL A 100 1.24 -15.03 5.19
C VAL A 100 0.44 -13.86 5.77
N ASN A 101 -0.76 -13.60 5.23
CA ASN A 101 -1.46 -12.34 5.53
C ASN A 101 -2.13 -12.33 6.90
N ALA A 102 -2.74 -13.46 7.33
CA ALA A 102 -3.40 -13.56 8.62
C ALA A 102 -2.48 -14.19 9.68
N GLY A 103 -1.86 -15.32 9.38
CA GLY A 103 -0.92 -15.99 10.28
C GLY A 103 0.30 -15.13 10.58
N GLY A 104 0.97 -14.62 9.53
CA GLY A 104 2.12 -13.74 9.68
C GLY A 104 1.77 -12.43 10.41
N PHE A 105 0.61 -11.84 10.14
CA PHE A 105 0.16 -10.66 10.88
C PHE A 105 -0.07 -10.96 12.37
N LEU A 106 -0.65 -12.11 12.71
CA LEU A 106 -0.83 -12.52 14.10
C LEU A 106 0.51 -12.70 14.81
N ASN A 107 1.52 -13.30 14.15
CA ASN A 107 2.87 -13.39 14.68
C ASN A 107 3.46 -12.01 14.97
N MET A 108 3.28 -11.05 14.06
CA MET A 108 3.74 -9.67 14.26
C MET A 108 3.04 -8.98 15.42
N LEU A 109 1.75 -9.19 15.62
CA LEU A 109 1.02 -8.65 16.78
C LEU A 109 1.53 -9.24 18.10
N VAL A 110 1.79 -10.56 18.14
CA VAL A 110 2.36 -11.23 19.32
C VAL A 110 3.75 -10.70 19.61
N ALA A 111 4.62 -10.62 18.61
CA ALA A 111 5.98 -10.11 18.76
C ALA A 111 6.01 -8.64 19.19
N ALA A 112 5.15 -7.78 18.60
CA ALA A 112 5.03 -6.37 18.96
C ALA A 112 4.57 -6.16 20.41
N ARG A 113 3.58 -6.96 20.85
CA ARG A 113 3.12 -6.96 22.25
C ARG A 113 4.25 -7.35 23.23
N ASP A 114 4.95 -8.45 22.91
CA ASP A 114 6.00 -8.99 23.78
C ASP A 114 7.20 -8.02 23.88
N ALA A 115 7.56 -7.36 22.78
CA ALA A 115 8.59 -6.33 22.71
C ALA A 115 8.14 -4.96 23.26
N LYS A 116 6.86 -4.81 23.65
CA LYS A 116 6.27 -3.55 24.13
C LYS A 116 6.42 -2.39 23.15
N VAL A 117 6.27 -2.67 21.87
CA VAL A 117 6.26 -1.66 20.81
C VAL A 117 5.15 -0.65 21.09
N LYS A 118 5.44 0.64 20.98
CA LYS A 118 4.44 1.68 21.25
C LYS A 118 3.23 1.58 20.32
N ARG A 119 3.47 1.41 19.01
CA ARG A 119 2.38 1.34 18.02
C ARG A 119 2.74 0.52 16.82
N LEU A 120 1.74 -0.21 16.32
CA LEU A 120 1.78 -0.94 15.07
C LEU A 120 0.80 -0.31 14.07
N VAL A 121 1.32 0.23 12.96
CA VAL A 121 0.53 0.69 11.80
C VAL A 121 0.59 -0.39 10.73
N TYR A 122 -0.54 -0.80 10.18
CA TYR A 122 -0.58 -1.91 9.24
C TYR A 122 -1.34 -1.59 7.95
N ALA A 123 -0.90 -2.21 6.88
CA ALA A 123 -1.57 -2.18 5.58
C ALA A 123 -2.87 -2.98 5.61
N ALA A 124 -3.99 -2.30 5.87
CA ALA A 124 -5.33 -2.79 5.58
C ALA A 124 -5.65 -2.57 4.10
N SER A 125 -6.88 -2.82 3.66
CA SER A 125 -7.22 -2.76 2.24
C SER A 125 -8.65 -2.26 2.00
N SER A 126 -8.84 -1.49 0.93
CA SER A 126 -10.17 -1.15 0.42
C SER A 126 -10.98 -2.36 -0.03
N SER A 127 -10.33 -3.52 -0.27
CA SER A 127 -11.03 -4.77 -0.57
C SER A 127 -11.95 -5.25 0.56
N THR A 128 -11.72 -4.78 1.80
CA THR A 128 -12.59 -5.07 2.97
C THR A 128 -14.02 -4.56 2.76
N TYR A 129 -14.21 -3.52 1.94
CA TYR A 129 -15.56 -3.02 1.63
C TYR A 129 -16.43 -4.03 0.86
N GLY A 130 -15.81 -5.01 0.19
CA GLY A 130 -16.51 -6.12 -0.43
C GLY A 130 -17.62 -5.69 -1.40
N ASP A 131 -18.83 -6.24 -1.20
CA ASP A 131 -20.02 -5.99 -2.02
C ASP A 131 -20.81 -4.71 -1.63
N SER A 132 -20.29 -3.88 -0.72
CA SER A 132 -20.94 -2.61 -0.38
C SER A 132 -21.06 -1.72 -1.64
N GLU A 133 -22.25 -1.25 -1.96
CA GLU A 133 -22.52 -0.31 -3.08
C GLU A 133 -22.40 1.16 -2.66
N ALA A 134 -22.35 1.45 -1.34
CA ALA A 134 -22.33 2.81 -0.83
C ALA A 134 -21.10 3.60 -1.34
N LEU A 135 -21.31 4.84 -1.73
CA LEU A 135 -20.27 5.80 -2.11
C LEU A 135 -20.55 7.16 -1.47
N PRO A 136 -19.52 7.84 -0.94
CA PRO A 136 -18.16 7.33 -0.74
C PRO A 136 -18.11 6.19 0.28
N LYS A 137 -17.05 5.36 0.22
CA LYS A 137 -16.76 4.35 1.24
C LYS A 137 -16.38 5.03 2.55
N VAL A 138 -17.07 4.70 3.64
CA VAL A 138 -16.77 5.16 5.00
C VAL A 138 -16.36 3.97 5.85
N GLU A 139 -15.45 4.18 6.81
CA GLU A 139 -14.76 3.11 7.52
C GLU A 139 -15.68 2.16 8.27
N ASP A 140 -16.78 2.69 8.84
CA ASP A 140 -17.69 1.94 9.71
C ASP A 140 -18.77 1.15 8.94
N VAL A 141 -18.85 1.32 7.61
CA VAL A 141 -19.86 0.65 6.77
C VAL A 141 -19.17 -0.22 5.72
N ILE A 142 -19.05 -1.50 6.03
CA ILE A 142 -18.48 -2.51 5.12
C ILE A 142 -19.56 -3.49 4.64
N GLY A 143 -19.32 -4.07 3.46
CA GLY A 143 -20.08 -5.21 2.94
C GLY A 143 -19.42 -6.55 3.31
N LYS A 144 -19.72 -7.58 2.52
CA LYS A 144 -19.11 -8.90 2.65
C LYS A 144 -17.86 -8.98 1.76
N PRO A 145 -16.69 -9.39 2.29
CA PRO A 145 -15.49 -9.61 1.50
C PRO A 145 -15.75 -10.55 0.30
N LEU A 146 -15.22 -10.20 -0.88
CA LEU A 146 -15.45 -10.93 -2.13
C LEU A 146 -14.28 -11.83 -2.55
N SER A 147 -13.23 -11.96 -1.74
CA SER A 147 -12.06 -12.78 -2.07
C SER A 147 -11.33 -13.25 -0.80
N PRO A 148 -10.55 -14.35 -0.89
CA PRO A 148 -9.69 -14.78 0.21
C PRO A 148 -8.75 -13.66 0.69
N TYR A 149 -8.17 -12.86 -0.22
CA TYR A 149 -7.37 -11.69 0.14
C TYR A 149 -8.15 -10.69 1.01
N ALA A 150 -9.38 -10.35 0.61
CA ALA A 150 -10.21 -9.42 1.37
C ALA A 150 -10.55 -9.96 2.76
N ILE A 151 -10.80 -11.27 2.88
CA ILE A 151 -11.02 -11.95 4.17
C ILE A 151 -9.78 -11.81 5.06
N THR A 152 -8.57 -12.09 4.54
CA THR A 152 -7.35 -11.96 5.35
C THR A 152 -7.11 -10.53 5.82
N LYS A 153 -7.39 -9.54 4.98
CA LYS A 153 -7.25 -8.12 5.37
C LYS A 153 -8.28 -7.68 6.41
N TYR A 154 -9.50 -8.16 6.31
CA TYR A 154 -10.51 -7.91 7.33
C TYR A 154 -10.21 -8.65 8.63
N ALA A 155 -9.73 -9.88 8.59
CA ALA A 155 -9.25 -10.61 9.77
C ALA A 155 -8.14 -9.84 10.51
N ASN A 156 -7.23 -9.19 9.80
CA ASN A 156 -6.20 -8.36 10.41
C ASN A 156 -6.80 -7.19 11.21
N GLU A 157 -7.85 -6.54 10.71
CA GLU A 157 -8.55 -5.47 11.43
C GLU A 157 -9.18 -5.99 12.72
N LEU A 158 -9.80 -7.17 12.68
CA LEU A 158 -10.40 -7.82 13.85
C LEU A 158 -9.35 -8.23 14.88
N TYR A 159 -8.22 -8.81 14.45
CA TYR A 159 -7.11 -9.13 15.35
C TYR A 159 -6.52 -7.88 15.99
N ALA A 160 -6.29 -6.82 15.24
CA ALA A 160 -5.76 -5.55 15.75
C ALA A 160 -6.70 -4.93 16.81
N ASP A 161 -8.01 -4.96 16.59
CA ASP A 161 -9.02 -4.49 17.56
C ASP A 161 -8.97 -5.31 18.86
N VAL A 162 -8.91 -6.64 18.76
CA VAL A 162 -8.81 -7.52 19.93
C VAL A 162 -7.49 -7.30 20.67
N PHE A 163 -6.36 -7.16 19.97
CA PHE A 163 -5.06 -6.95 20.60
C PHE A 163 -4.99 -5.60 21.33
N SER A 164 -5.59 -4.57 20.77
CA SER A 164 -5.65 -3.27 21.45
C SER A 164 -6.49 -3.31 22.72
N LYS A 165 -7.65 -3.97 22.69
CA LYS A 165 -8.55 -4.10 23.84
C LYS A 165 -8.03 -5.03 24.94
N THR A 166 -7.39 -6.13 24.55
CA THR A 166 -6.97 -7.18 25.48
C THR A 166 -5.56 -6.94 26.03
N TYR A 167 -4.66 -6.47 25.21
CA TYR A 167 -3.24 -6.35 25.55
C TYR A 167 -2.72 -4.92 25.60
N GLY A 168 -3.53 -3.92 25.20
CA GLY A 168 -3.14 -2.51 25.21
C GLY A 168 -2.17 -2.11 24.12
N LEU A 169 -1.96 -2.95 23.08
CA LEU A 169 -1.11 -2.61 21.92
C LEU A 169 -1.83 -1.58 21.05
N GLU A 170 -1.28 -0.40 20.86
CA GLU A 170 -1.85 0.60 19.94
C GLU A 170 -1.74 0.12 18.49
N CYS A 171 -2.88 -0.04 17.80
CA CYS A 171 -2.95 -0.48 16.42
C CYS A 171 -3.72 0.52 15.55
N ILE A 172 -3.18 0.86 14.37
CA ILE A 172 -3.88 1.68 13.37
C ILE A 172 -3.80 0.99 12.01
N GLY A 173 -4.98 0.72 11.42
CA GLY A 173 -5.10 0.15 10.08
C GLY A 173 -5.26 1.22 9.02
N LEU A 174 -4.57 1.07 7.90
CA LEU A 174 -4.66 1.96 6.75
C LEU A 174 -5.25 1.20 5.56
N ARG A 175 -6.53 1.42 5.24
CA ARG A 175 -7.19 0.84 4.05
C ARG A 175 -6.71 1.57 2.81
N TYR A 176 -5.71 1.03 2.15
CA TYR A 176 -5.16 1.59 0.93
C TYR A 176 -6.13 1.46 -0.25
N PHE A 177 -6.27 2.56 -1.01
CA PHE A 177 -7.05 2.62 -2.25
C PHE A 177 -6.11 2.78 -3.44
N ASN A 178 -6.06 1.80 -4.34
CA ASN A 178 -5.38 1.80 -5.64
C ASN A 178 -4.06 2.59 -5.67
N VAL A 179 -3.13 2.23 -4.77
CA VAL A 179 -1.84 2.90 -4.64
C VAL A 179 -1.02 2.75 -5.92
N PHE A 180 -0.37 3.84 -6.35
CA PHE A 180 0.54 3.86 -7.48
C PHE A 180 1.76 4.75 -7.20
N GLY A 181 2.84 4.56 -7.96
CA GLY A 181 4.05 5.38 -7.84
C GLY A 181 5.33 4.61 -8.09
N ARG A 182 6.45 5.26 -7.80
CA ARG A 182 7.81 4.74 -8.01
C ARG A 182 8.01 3.38 -7.32
N ARG A 183 8.75 2.48 -7.99
CA ARG A 183 9.02 1.08 -7.57
C ARG A 183 7.80 0.14 -7.60
N GLN A 184 6.66 0.58 -8.15
CA GLN A 184 5.58 -0.34 -8.44
C GLN A 184 5.91 -1.14 -9.69
N THR A 185 6.04 -2.47 -9.54
CA THR A 185 6.44 -3.33 -10.67
C THR A 185 5.34 -3.44 -11.73
N PRO A 186 5.68 -3.28 -13.02
CA PRO A 186 4.77 -3.57 -14.13
C PRO A 186 4.67 -5.06 -14.44
N ASN A 187 5.59 -5.87 -13.89
CA ASN A 187 5.77 -7.27 -14.22
C ASN A 187 4.95 -8.19 -13.33
N GLY A 188 4.52 -9.31 -13.92
CA GLY A 188 3.80 -10.37 -13.24
C GLY A 188 2.31 -10.45 -13.61
N ALA A 189 1.74 -11.64 -13.40
CA ALA A 189 0.35 -11.95 -13.76
C ALA A 189 -0.69 -11.05 -13.06
N TYR A 190 -0.27 -10.32 -12.03
CA TYR A 190 -1.13 -9.51 -11.16
C TYR A 190 -0.70 -8.05 -11.08
N ALA A 191 0.02 -7.56 -12.11
CA ALA A 191 0.47 -6.17 -12.17
C ALA A 191 -0.72 -5.19 -12.10
N ALA A 192 -0.52 -4.08 -11.38
CA ALA A 192 -1.52 -3.01 -11.28
C ALA A 192 -1.70 -2.29 -12.64
N VAL A 193 -2.85 -1.67 -12.82
CA VAL A 193 -3.26 -1.09 -14.11
C VAL A 193 -2.31 0.02 -14.58
N ILE A 194 -1.85 0.91 -13.68
CA ILE A 194 -1.01 2.06 -14.04
C ILE A 194 0.35 1.60 -14.60
N PRO A 195 1.19 0.84 -13.87
CA PRO A 195 2.49 0.43 -14.41
C PRO A 195 2.34 -0.46 -15.66
N LYS A 196 1.26 -1.27 -15.76
CA LYS A 196 0.98 -2.05 -16.97
C LYS A 196 0.72 -1.17 -18.19
N PHE A 197 -0.15 -0.16 -18.07
CA PHE A 197 -0.45 0.75 -19.17
C PHE A 197 0.77 1.60 -19.55
N VAL A 198 1.58 2.01 -18.57
CA VAL A 198 2.83 2.73 -18.83
C VAL A 198 3.76 1.91 -19.72
N ILE A 199 4.05 0.65 -19.36
CA ILE A 199 4.92 -0.22 -20.18
C ILE A 199 4.36 -0.43 -21.59
N GLN A 200 3.04 -0.70 -21.70
CA GLN A 200 2.42 -0.86 -23.01
C GLN A 200 2.59 0.40 -23.86
N LEU A 201 2.33 1.59 -23.32
CA LEU A 201 2.49 2.85 -24.03
C LEU A 201 3.95 3.13 -24.39
N MET A 202 4.90 2.86 -23.50
CA MET A 202 6.35 3.01 -23.78
C MET A 202 6.82 2.09 -24.90
N ASN A 203 6.20 0.92 -25.06
CA ASN A 203 6.48 -0.03 -26.15
C ASN A 203 5.65 0.24 -27.40
N HIS A 204 4.88 1.32 -27.46
CA HIS A 204 3.89 1.59 -28.53
C HIS A 204 2.84 0.50 -28.70
N GLU A 205 2.58 -0.26 -27.66
CA GLU A 205 1.51 -1.27 -27.60
C GLU A 205 0.21 -0.63 -27.14
N SER A 206 -0.92 -1.03 -27.75
CA SER A 206 -2.25 -0.55 -27.38
C SER A 206 -2.66 -1.03 -25.98
N PRO A 207 -2.90 -0.15 -25.01
CA PRO A 207 -3.48 -0.54 -23.73
C PRO A 207 -4.88 -1.14 -23.93
N VAL A 208 -5.16 -2.26 -23.23
CA VAL A 208 -6.48 -2.90 -23.26
C VAL A 208 -7.24 -2.57 -22.00
N ILE A 209 -8.31 -1.79 -22.14
CA ILE A 209 -9.25 -1.45 -21.08
C ILE A 209 -10.38 -2.49 -21.09
N ASN A 210 -10.67 -3.11 -19.93
CA ASN A 210 -11.82 -4.02 -19.82
C ASN A 210 -13.13 -3.22 -19.74
N GLY A 211 -14.08 -3.53 -20.62
CA GLY A 211 -15.37 -2.83 -20.73
C GLY A 211 -15.26 -1.46 -21.41
N THR A 212 -16.19 -0.56 -21.09
CA THR A 212 -16.29 0.78 -21.71
C THR A 212 -15.22 1.76 -21.22
N GLY A 213 -14.50 1.44 -20.14
CA GLY A 213 -13.53 2.33 -19.51
C GLY A 213 -14.13 3.39 -18.57
N ASP A 214 -15.45 3.36 -18.34
CA ASP A 214 -16.14 4.31 -17.45
C ASP A 214 -16.03 3.94 -15.98
N TYR A 215 -15.55 2.72 -15.67
CA TYR A 215 -15.26 2.32 -14.30
C TYR A 215 -14.20 3.21 -13.71
N SER A 216 -14.44 3.67 -12.48
CA SER A 216 -13.58 4.66 -11.83
C SER A 216 -12.97 4.15 -10.51
N ARG A 217 -11.78 4.64 -10.22
CA ARG A 217 -11.02 4.32 -8.99
C ARG A 217 -10.52 5.59 -8.33
N ASP A 218 -10.45 5.54 -7.00
CA ASP A 218 -9.69 6.49 -6.21
C ASP A 218 -8.23 6.04 -6.22
N PHE A 219 -7.42 6.68 -7.05
CA PHE A 219 -6.00 6.37 -7.20
C PHE A 219 -5.17 7.22 -6.23
N THR A 220 -4.34 6.57 -5.45
CA THR A 220 -3.57 7.20 -4.37
C THR A 220 -2.08 7.16 -4.69
N TYR A 221 -1.46 8.31 -4.88
CA TYR A 221 -0.01 8.40 -5.10
C TYR A 221 0.76 8.00 -3.83
N ILE A 222 1.92 7.39 -4.01
CA ILE A 222 2.72 6.82 -2.93
C ILE A 222 3.05 7.81 -1.82
N ASP A 223 3.26 9.10 -2.13
CA ASP A 223 3.59 10.10 -1.11
C ASP A 223 2.40 10.42 -0.19
N ASN A 224 1.17 10.26 -0.66
CA ASN A 224 -0.01 10.32 0.21
C ASN A 224 -0.06 9.14 1.18
N VAL A 225 0.39 7.96 0.74
CA VAL A 225 0.50 6.75 1.60
C VAL A 225 1.59 6.92 2.64
N ILE A 226 2.74 7.47 2.25
CA ILE A 226 3.84 7.80 3.18
C ILE A 226 3.35 8.77 4.25
N GLN A 227 2.67 9.85 3.84
CA GLN A 227 2.08 10.83 4.77
C GLN A 227 1.13 10.16 5.77
N MET A 228 0.25 9.25 5.30
CA MET A 228 -0.69 8.55 6.18
C MET A 228 0.03 7.63 7.18
N ASN A 229 1.06 6.90 6.75
CA ASN A 229 1.85 6.06 7.66
C ASN A 229 2.53 6.91 8.74
N GLU A 230 3.16 8.02 8.38
CA GLU A 230 3.77 8.92 9.34
C GLU A 230 2.75 9.48 10.34
N LYS A 231 1.62 10.01 9.84
CA LYS A 231 0.58 10.58 10.71
C LYS A 231 -0.05 9.55 11.63
N ALA A 232 -0.28 8.34 11.17
CA ALA A 232 -0.77 7.24 12.00
C ALA A 232 0.28 6.81 13.04
N MET A 233 1.54 6.70 12.64
CA MET A 233 2.64 6.33 13.54
C MET A 233 2.83 7.35 14.66
N LEU A 234 2.74 8.64 14.35
CA LEU A 234 3.01 9.74 15.28
C LEU A 234 1.74 10.33 15.93
N ALA A 235 0.56 9.74 15.72
CA ALA A 235 -0.69 10.25 16.27
C ALA A 235 -0.63 10.35 17.80
N GLU A 236 -0.97 11.51 18.35
CA GLU A 236 -1.02 11.75 19.79
C GLU A 236 -2.45 11.83 20.33
N ASN A 237 -3.42 12.08 19.46
CA ASN A 237 -4.83 12.12 19.83
C ASN A 237 -5.33 10.70 20.16
N PRO A 238 -5.78 10.41 21.41
CA PRO A 238 -6.27 9.09 21.77
C PRO A 238 -7.46 8.62 20.91
N ALA A 239 -8.28 9.53 20.41
CA ALA A 239 -9.39 9.21 19.52
C ALA A 239 -8.94 8.74 18.13
N ALA A 240 -7.67 8.96 17.77
CA ALA A 240 -7.09 8.51 16.50
C ALA A 240 -6.54 7.08 16.57
N LEU A 241 -6.45 6.49 17.77
CA LEU A 241 -5.83 5.20 17.99
C LEU A 241 -6.83 4.04 17.86
N ASN A 242 -6.31 2.84 17.65
CA ASN A 242 -7.05 1.58 17.68
C ASN A 242 -8.26 1.56 16.74
N THR A 243 -8.05 2.07 15.52
CA THR A 243 -9.09 2.15 14.49
C THR A 243 -8.48 2.03 13.09
N VAL A 244 -9.33 2.03 12.07
CA VAL A 244 -8.92 2.00 10.67
C VAL A 244 -9.22 3.33 9.98
N TYR A 245 -8.44 3.65 8.95
CA TYR A 245 -8.59 4.85 8.13
C TYR A 245 -8.52 4.54 6.64
N ASN A 246 -9.34 5.19 5.86
CA ASN A 246 -9.17 5.24 4.43
C ASN A 246 -7.92 6.05 4.06
N THR A 247 -7.05 5.43 3.28
CA THR A 247 -5.87 6.06 2.71
C THR A 247 -6.09 6.22 1.22
N ALA A 248 -6.55 7.39 0.84
CA ALA A 248 -7.05 7.75 -0.48
C ALA A 248 -6.91 9.24 -0.73
N VAL A 249 -7.28 9.71 -1.92
CA VAL A 249 -7.37 11.14 -2.23
C VAL A 249 -8.76 11.70 -1.91
N GLY A 250 -9.80 10.87 -2.04
CA GLY A 250 -11.20 11.28 -1.94
C GLY A 250 -11.74 11.83 -3.26
N ASP A 251 -11.16 11.41 -4.37
CA ASP A 251 -11.59 11.70 -5.74
C ASP A 251 -11.48 10.43 -6.60
N ARG A 252 -12.09 10.42 -7.78
CA ARG A 252 -12.09 9.25 -8.65
C ARG A 252 -11.82 9.58 -10.10
N THR A 253 -11.05 8.71 -10.76
CA THR A 253 -10.68 8.84 -12.16
C THR A 253 -11.14 7.59 -12.91
N THR A 254 -11.76 7.78 -14.08
CA THR A 254 -12.14 6.66 -14.98
C THR A 254 -10.89 6.08 -15.65
N LEU A 255 -10.98 4.83 -16.13
CA LEU A 255 -9.87 4.21 -16.84
C LEU A 255 -9.57 4.93 -18.16
N ASN A 256 -10.61 5.44 -18.86
CA ASN A 256 -10.43 6.26 -20.06
C ASN A 256 -9.61 7.53 -19.76
N LEU A 257 -9.97 8.26 -18.72
CA LEU A 257 -9.27 9.47 -18.33
C LEU A 257 -7.84 9.18 -17.82
N LEU A 258 -7.66 8.06 -17.10
CA LEU A 258 -6.34 7.61 -16.67
C LEU A 258 -5.39 7.41 -17.85
N VAL A 259 -5.83 6.67 -18.89
CA VAL A 259 -4.97 6.42 -20.06
C VAL A 259 -4.70 7.71 -20.82
N GLN A 260 -5.65 8.63 -20.87
CA GLN A 260 -5.47 9.95 -21.45
C GLN A 260 -4.34 10.73 -20.76
N TYR A 261 -4.35 10.78 -19.42
CA TYR A 261 -3.27 11.43 -18.66
C TYR A 261 -1.92 10.73 -18.85
N LEU A 262 -1.90 9.39 -18.89
CA LEU A 262 -0.66 8.66 -19.13
C LEU A 262 -0.09 8.97 -20.52
N LYS A 263 -0.92 9.03 -21.56
CA LYS A 263 -0.48 9.43 -22.90
C LYS A 263 0.05 10.86 -22.93
N GLU A 264 -0.67 11.81 -22.31
CA GLU A 264 -0.25 13.21 -22.20
C GLU A 264 1.16 13.33 -21.58
N TYR A 265 1.42 12.68 -20.45
CA TYR A 265 2.70 12.80 -19.77
C TYR A 265 3.82 11.99 -20.45
N LEU A 266 3.55 10.80 -20.96
CA LEU A 266 4.55 9.99 -21.66
C LEU A 266 4.93 10.60 -23.02
N SER A 267 4.01 11.29 -23.70
CA SER A 267 4.26 11.96 -24.97
C SER A 267 5.27 13.12 -24.84
N LEU A 268 5.52 13.62 -23.63
CA LEU A 268 6.61 14.58 -23.38
C LEU A 268 7.99 13.97 -23.61
N TYR A 269 8.11 12.64 -23.46
CA TYR A 269 9.36 11.90 -23.66
C TYR A 269 9.43 11.23 -25.05
N ASP A 270 8.28 10.78 -25.55
CA ASP A 270 8.14 10.17 -26.88
C ASP A 270 6.82 10.58 -27.55
N PRO A 271 6.83 11.55 -28.47
CA PRO A 271 5.62 12.05 -29.14
C PRO A 271 4.83 11.00 -29.94
N GLN A 272 5.42 9.83 -30.26
CA GLN A 272 4.70 8.78 -30.97
C GLN A 272 3.63 8.10 -30.08
N ILE A 273 3.81 8.15 -28.75
CA ILE A 273 2.85 7.60 -27.79
C ILE A 273 1.47 8.26 -27.92
N GLU A 274 1.39 9.51 -28.34
CA GLU A 274 0.13 10.20 -28.56
C GLU A 274 -0.76 9.48 -29.62
N LYS A 275 -0.14 8.78 -30.58
CA LYS A 275 -0.80 8.07 -31.65
C LYS A 275 -1.22 6.63 -31.31
N VAL A 276 -0.77 6.11 -30.15
CA VAL A 276 -1.12 4.76 -29.71
C VAL A 276 -2.62 4.68 -29.45
N GLU A 277 -3.29 3.72 -30.10
CA GLU A 277 -4.72 3.49 -29.93
C GLU A 277 -5.03 2.77 -28.61
N ILE A 278 -6.23 3.00 -28.08
CA ILE A 278 -6.74 2.33 -26.87
C ILE A 278 -7.74 1.27 -27.33
N ILE A 279 -7.56 0.04 -26.88
CA ILE A 279 -8.46 -1.07 -27.19
C ILE A 279 -9.41 -1.29 -26.01
N HIS A 280 -10.71 -1.43 -26.29
CA HIS A 280 -11.71 -1.82 -25.31
C HIS A 280 -12.01 -3.31 -25.46
N GLY A 281 -11.68 -4.07 -24.43
CA GLY A 281 -11.93 -5.53 -24.35
C GLY A 281 -13.26 -5.85 -23.64
N PRO A 282 -13.56 -7.13 -23.46
CA PRO A 282 -14.77 -7.54 -22.74
C PRO A 282 -14.73 -7.08 -21.27
N GLN A 283 -15.92 -6.87 -20.71
CA GLN A 283 -16.07 -6.57 -19.28
C GLN A 283 -15.55 -7.72 -18.44
N ARG A 284 -14.70 -7.43 -17.44
CA ARG A 284 -14.24 -8.44 -16.49
C ARG A 284 -15.34 -8.75 -15.47
N VAL A 285 -15.62 -10.04 -15.29
CA VAL A 285 -16.58 -10.49 -14.27
C VAL A 285 -16.04 -10.20 -12.87
N GLY A 286 -16.87 -9.60 -12.00
CA GLY A 286 -16.54 -9.30 -10.62
C GLY A 286 -15.78 -7.97 -10.40
N ASP A 287 -15.53 -7.18 -11.45
CA ASP A 287 -14.99 -5.83 -11.28
C ASP A 287 -16.02 -4.90 -10.62
N ILE A 288 -15.61 -4.22 -9.57
CA ILE A 288 -16.40 -3.19 -8.89
C ILE A 288 -16.48 -1.95 -9.80
N PRO A 289 -17.68 -1.42 -10.14
CA PRO A 289 -17.80 -0.30 -11.07
C PRO A 289 -17.08 0.96 -10.61
N HIS A 290 -17.29 1.35 -9.36
CA HIS A 290 -16.75 2.60 -8.82
C HIS A 290 -16.17 2.42 -7.44
N SER A 291 -15.03 3.09 -7.19
CA SER A 291 -14.39 3.15 -5.88
C SER A 291 -14.05 4.61 -5.56
N LEU A 292 -14.64 5.11 -4.49
CA LEU A 292 -14.43 6.45 -3.95
C LEU A 292 -14.41 6.35 -2.43
N ALA A 293 -13.40 6.89 -1.78
CA ALA A 293 -13.27 6.92 -0.32
C ALA A 293 -13.74 8.25 0.26
N SER A 294 -14.40 8.24 1.44
CA SER A 294 -14.34 9.39 2.33
C SER A 294 -12.99 9.37 3.06
N VAL A 295 -12.32 10.51 3.11
CA VAL A 295 -11.09 10.74 3.87
C VAL A 295 -11.33 11.66 5.07
N ASP A 296 -12.56 11.92 5.43
CA ASP A 296 -12.94 12.90 6.46
C ASP A 296 -12.46 12.49 7.84
N LYS A 297 -12.56 11.20 8.19
CA LYS A 297 -12.03 10.65 9.44
C LYS A 297 -10.52 10.88 9.57
N ALA A 298 -9.77 10.61 8.50
CA ALA A 298 -8.32 10.84 8.46
C ALA A 298 -7.98 12.35 8.55
N LYS A 299 -8.75 13.21 7.88
CA LYS A 299 -8.59 14.67 7.99
C LYS A 299 -8.81 15.17 9.41
N GLN A 300 -9.85 14.68 10.08
CA GLN A 300 -10.24 15.16 11.42
C GLN A 300 -9.30 14.64 12.51
N LEU A 301 -8.96 13.35 12.49
CA LEU A 301 -8.26 12.70 13.59
C LEU A 301 -6.74 12.65 13.40
N LEU A 302 -6.26 12.54 12.15
CA LEU A 302 -4.84 12.46 11.82
C LEU A 302 -4.31 13.73 11.13
N ASN A 303 -5.15 14.74 10.92
CA ASN A 303 -4.79 15.93 10.16
C ASN A 303 -4.18 15.58 8.77
N TYR A 304 -4.73 14.53 8.13
CA TYR A 304 -4.33 14.10 6.80
C TYR A 304 -4.75 15.15 5.75
N ARG A 305 -3.85 15.46 4.84
CA ARG A 305 -4.09 16.34 3.69
C ARG A 305 -3.37 15.74 2.51
N PRO A 306 -4.06 15.06 1.58
CA PRO A 306 -3.42 14.53 0.38
C PRO A 306 -2.60 15.63 -0.31
N SER A 307 -1.32 15.38 -0.53
CA SER A 307 -0.42 16.35 -1.19
C SER A 307 -0.48 16.25 -2.72
N HIS A 308 -0.92 15.11 -3.23
CA HIS A 308 -0.99 14.81 -4.65
C HIS A 308 -2.39 14.35 -5.04
N ASP A 309 -3.01 15.04 -6.00
CA ASP A 309 -4.11 14.51 -6.78
C ASP A 309 -3.59 13.52 -7.83
N ILE A 310 -4.49 12.97 -8.65
CA ILE A 310 -4.11 12.00 -9.68
C ILE A 310 -3.13 12.60 -10.70
N LYS A 311 -3.28 13.84 -11.11
CA LYS A 311 -2.44 14.48 -12.12
C LYS A 311 -1.03 14.72 -11.59
N ALA A 312 -0.90 15.33 -10.41
CA ALA A 312 0.38 15.57 -9.76
C ALA A 312 1.13 14.26 -9.52
N GLY A 313 0.45 13.24 -8.97
CA GLY A 313 1.06 11.95 -8.74
C GLY A 313 1.45 11.20 -10.01
N LEU A 314 0.64 11.26 -11.08
CA LEU A 314 1.00 10.65 -12.37
C LEU A 314 2.20 11.33 -13.03
N LYS A 315 2.30 12.64 -12.93
CA LYS A 315 3.46 13.37 -13.48
C LYS A 315 4.77 12.87 -12.88
N GLU A 316 4.86 12.77 -11.56
CA GLU A 316 6.04 12.25 -10.87
C GLU A 316 6.26 10.74 -11.12
N ALA A 317 5.17 9.95 -11.10
CA ALA A 317 5.27 8.53 -11.36
C ALA A 317 5.77 8.23 -12.77
N VAL A 318 5.28 8.94 -13.79
CA VAL A 318 5.70 8.78 -15.20
C VAL A 318 7.16 9.13 -15.39
N GLU A 319 7.66 10.21 -14.75
CA GLU A 319 9.08 10.57 -14.79
C GLU A 319 9.96 9.43 -14.26
N TRP A 320 9.55 8.85 -13.13
CA TRP A 320 10.25 7.70 -12.55
C TRP A 320 10.18 6.47 -13.45
N TYR A 321 8.98 6.12 -13.95
CA TYR A 321 8.78 4.95 -14.82
C TYR A 321 9.60 5.06 -16.10
N TRP A 322 9.61 6.24 -16.74
CA TRP A 322 10.38 6.48 -17.94
C TRP A 322 11.87 6.24 -17.74
N SER A 323 12.38 6.63 -16.59
CA SER A 323 13.80 6.53 -16.26
C SER A 323 14.23 5.13 -15.80
N ASN A 324 13.31 4.30 -15.29
CA ASN A 324 13.63 3.05 -14.58
C ASN A 324 13.01 1.78 -15.17
N LEU A 325 12.05 1.89 -16.09
CA LEU A 325 11.37 0.73 -16.66
C LEU A 325 11.70 0.47 -18.15
N LYS A 326 12.71 1.12 -18.68
CA LYS A 326 13.22 0.89 -20.05
C LYS A 326 14.00 -0.38 -20.14
#